data_afc18298f90d5f69997954485fbf74b2
#
_entry.id   afc18298f90d5f69997954485fbf74b2
#
_cell.length_a   1.000
_cell.length_b   1.000
_cell.length_c   1.000
_cell.angle_alpha   90.00
_cell.angle_beta   90.00
_cell.angle_gamma   90.00
#
_symmetry.space_group_name_H-M   'P 1'
#
loop_
_entity.id
_entity.type
_entity.pdbx_description
1 polymer ?
#
loop_
_entity_poly.entity_id
_entity_poly.type
_entity_poly.pdbx_seq_one_letter_code
_entity_poly.pdbx_strand_id
1 'polypeptide(L)'
;VPEVPNRKPAPAMTDQPNAASVGIVRHGKILLIKRAFAPYQNLWTFPGGRMEPTETIEQCAIREVQEELGLTVRNPRHVMTQSLGRDGTYRLAVFTTTDYVGTVKPSNEILDHKWADPGMLIALRTTSRLDDVIKECFKTLGQSW
;
A
#
# COMPACT_ATOMS: atom_id res chain seq x y z
N VAL A 1 -34.55 -19.03 15.26
CA VAL A 1 -34.02 -18.73 14.74
C VAL A 1 -33.24 -18.68 14.33
N PRO A 2 -33.44 -18.83 14.45
CA PRO A 2 -32.58 -18.71 13.87
C PRO A 2 -31.81 -18.61 13.27
N GLU A 3 -31.91 -18.72 13.09
CA GLU A 3 -31.12 -18.58 12.36
C GLU A 3 -30.39 -18.08 12.02
N VAL A 4 -30.58 -18.06 12.30
CA VAL A 4 -29.96 -17.43 11.88
C VAL A 4 -29.03 -17.04 11.65
N PRO A 5 -29.04 -17.06 11.80
CA PRO A 5 -28.23 -16.39 11.53
C PRO A 5 -27.05 -16.46 11.07
N ASN A 6 -27.19 -17.04 10.96
CA ASN A 6 -26.20 -17.11 10.41
C ASN A 6 -25.63 -16.91 9.55
N ARG A 7 -25.89 -16.88 9.53
CA ARG A 7 -25.49 -16.82 8.72
C ARG A 7 -24.93 -16.21 8.06
N LYS A 8 -24.71 -16.15 7.70
CA LYS A 8 -24.14 -15.57 6.90
C LYS A 8 -23.75 -14.23 6.72
N PRO A 9 -23.67 -13.47 7.13
CA PRO A 9 -23.15 -12.16 6.88
C PRO A 9 -21.67 -12.14 6.61
N ALA A 10 -21.06 -13.26 6.70
CA ALA A 10 -19.64 -13.42 6.42
C ALA A 10 -19.22 -12.85 5.06
N PRO A 11 -20.04 -12.98 3.97
CA PRO A 11 -19.63 -12.40 2.68
C PRO A 11 -19.35 -10.90 2.73
N ALA A 12 -20.16 -10.14 3.45
CA ALA A 12 -19.94 -8.71 3.58
C ALA A 12 -18.63 -8.39 4.27
N MET A 13 -18.27 -9.21 5.28
CA MET A 13 -17.03 -9.00 6.01
C MET A 13 -15.80 -9.31 5.16
N THR A 14 -15.92 -10.21 4.19
CA THR A 14 -14.79 -10.59 3.34
C THR A 14 -14.38 -9.49 2.38
N ASP A 15 -15.22 -8.44 2.20
CA ASP A 15 -14.89 -7.33 1.32
C ASP A 15 -14.09 -6.25 2.03
N GLN A 16 -13.94 -6.34 3.34
CA GLN A 16 -13.19 -5.34 4.10
C GLN A 16 -11.69 -5.52 3.89
N PRO A 17 -10.93 -4.41 3.75
CA PRO A 17 -9.49 -4.52 3.61
C PRO A 17 -8.84 -5.08 4.88
N ASN A 18 -7.79 -5.85 4.70
CA ASN A 18 -7.00 -6.42 5.79
C ASN A 18 -5.52 -6.08 5.68
N ALA A 19 -5.17 -5.21 4.75
CA ALA A 19 -3.82 -4.72 4.57
C ALA A 19 -3.88 -3.35 3.91
N ALA A 20 -2.83 -2.56 4.07
CA ALA A 20 -2.75 -1.22 3.49
C ALA A 20 -1.37 -0.94 2.92
N SER A 21 -1.32 -0.14 1.86
CA SER A 21 -0.08 0.38 1.31
C SER A 21 -0.26 1.85 0.98
N VAL A 22 0.87 2.56 0.84
CA VAL A 22 0.84 4.01 0.60
C VAL A 22 1.79 4.38 -0.53
N GLY A 23 1.24 5.02 -1.57
CA GLY A 23 2.04 5.68 -2.59
C GLY A 23 2.31 7.12 -2.17
N ILE A 24 3.52 7.40 -1.72
CA ILE A 24 3.90 8.75 -1.29
C ILE A 24 4.50 9.48 -2.49
N VAL A 25 3.92 10.63 -2.82
CA VAL A 25 4.31 11.40 -3.99
C VAL A 25 5.01 12.69 -3.57
N ARG A 26 6.15 12.97 -4.20
CA ARG A 26 6.93 14.18 -3.98
C ARG A 26 7.55 14.64 -5.30
N HIS A 27 7.29 15.89 -5.67
CA HIS A 27 7.88 16.49 -6.87
C HIS A 27 7.69 15.62 -8.12
N GLY A 28 6.49 15.08 -8.30
CA GLY A 28 6.16 14.28 -9.48
C GLY A 28 6.74 12.87 -9.47
N LYS A 29 7.31 12.43 -8.35
CA LYS A 29 7.88 11.09 -8.19
C LYS A 29 7.18 10.35 -7.07
N ILE A 30 7.23 9.03 -7.11
CA ILE A 30 6.58 8.19 -6.11
C ILE A 30 7.60 7.29 -5.41
N LEU A 31 7.44 7.14 -4.10
CA LEU A 31 8.39 6.37 -3.30
C LEU A 31 8.11 4.88 -3.43
N LEU A 32 9.09 4.14 -3.90
CA LEU A 32 9.03 2.68 -4.01
C LEU A 32 10.09 2.07 -3.12
N ILE A 33 9.78 0.87 -2.62
CA ILE A 33 10.70 0.10 -1.80
C ILE A 33 10.93 -1.26 -2.46
N LYS A 34 12.10 -1.84 -2.24
CA LYS A 34 12.44 -3.19 -2.70
C LYS A 34 12.37 -4.11 -1.48
N ARG A 35 11.53 -5.14 -1.58
CA ARG A 35 11.25 -6.02 -0.46
C ARG A 35 12.41 -6.98 -0.18
N ALA A 36 12.77 -7.13 1.09
CA ALA A 36 13.83 -8.06 1.51
C ALA A 36 13.32 -9.49 1.69
N PHE A 37 12.03 -9.66 1.99
CA PHE A 37 11.47 -10.96 2.37
C PHE A 37 10.23 -11.30 1.55
N ALA A 38 9.91 -12.61 1.54
CA ALA A 38 8.66 -13.08 0.96
C ALA A 38 7.45 -12.55 1.73
N PRO A 39 6.30 -12.36 1.11
CA PRO A 39 6.05 -12.53 -0.32
C PRO A 39 6.65 -11.37 -1.14
N TYR A 40 6.83 -11.62 -2.43
CA TYR A 40 7.33 -10.61 -3.39
C TYR A 40 8.76 -10.16 -3.10
N GLN A 41 9.60 -11.06 -2.59
CA GLN A 41 11.02 -10.77 -2.33
C GLN A 41 11.71 -10.24 -3.59
N ASN A 42 12.53 -9.22 -3.42
CA ASN A 42 13.30 -8.56 -4.48
C ASN A 42 12.44 -7.78 -5.49
N LEU A 43 11.15 -7.61 -5.24
CA LEU A 43 10.30 -6.79 -6.10
C LEU A 43 10.11 -5.41 -5.51
N TRP A 44 9.92 -4.43 -6.39
CA TRP A 44 9.64 -3.04 -6.04
C TRP A 44 8.13 -2.84 -5.90
N THR A 45 7.73 -2.15 -4.86
CA THR A 45 6.31 -1.90 -4.57
C THR A 45 6.17 -0.71 -3.62
N PHE A 46 4.95 -0.42 -3.18
CA PHE A 46 4.71 0.58 -2.13
C PHE A 46 5.01 -0.01 -0.75
N PRO A 47 5.43 0.83 0.21
CA PRO A 47 5.47 0.39 1.61
C PRO A 47 4.07 0.06 2.10
N GLY A 48 3.97 -0.93 2.98
CA GLY A 48 2.68 -1.35 3.53
C GLY A 48 2.77 -2.71 4.21
N GLY A 49 1.64 -3.15 4.74
CA GLY A 49 1.57 -4.44 5.43
C GLY A 49 0.18 -4.74 5.94
N ARG A 50 0.08 -5.77 6.78
CA ARG A 50 -1.19 -6.28 7.28
C ARG A 50 -1.73 -5.45 8.41
N MET A 51 -3.07 -5.34 8.44
CA MET A 51 -3.79 -4.64 9.50
C MET A 51 -3.76 -5.48 10.78
N GLU A 52 -3.56 -4.80 11.92
CA GLU A 52 -3.68 -5.41 13.24
C GLU A 52 -5.13 -5.31 13.72
N PRO A 53 -5.56 -6.22 14.64
CA PRO A 53 -6.98 -6.32 14.98
C PRO A 53 -7.64 -5.06 15.52
N THR A 54 -6.90 -4.19 16.17
CA THR A 54 -7.47 -3.02 16.86
C THR A 54 -7.32 -1.72 16.11
N GLU A 55 -6.76 -1.75 14.88
CA GLU A 55 -6.54 -0.52 14.14
C GLU A 55 -7.51 -0.37 12.98
N THR A 56 -7.73 0.87 12.55
CA THR A 56 -8.43 1.14 11.30
C THR A 56 -7.47 0.92 10.13
N ILE A 57 -8.01 0.85 8.92
CA ILE A 57 -7.17 0.65 7.75
C ILE A 57 -6.25 1.85 7.51
N GLU A 58 -6.68 3.08 7.82
CA GLU A 58 -5.82 4.25 7.73
C GLU A 58 -4.70 4.21 8.77
N GLN A 59 -5.03 3.78 9.99
CA GLN A 59 -4.01 3.61 11.03
C GLN A 59 -2.97 2.57 10.61
N CYS A 60 -3.41 1.50 9.96
CA CYS A 60 -2.52 0.48 9.39
C CYS A 60 -1.56 1.11 8.39
N ALA A 61 -2.08 1.91 7.46
CA ALA A 61 -1.27 2.57 6.44
C ALA A 61 -0.18 3.45 7.08
N ILE A 62 -0.58 4.26 8.06
CA ILE A 62 0.34 5.17 8.74
C ILE A 62 1.40 4.40 9.53
N ARG A 63 0.99 3.38 10.26
CA ARG A 63 1.89 2.57 11.09
C ARG A 63 2.92 1.83 10.25
N GLU A 64 2.49 1.20 9.16
CA GLU A 64 3.39 0.42 8.32
C GLU A 64 4.47 1.28 7.69
N VAL A 65 4.12 2.47 7.21
CA VAL A 65 5.13 3.38 6.64
C VAL A 65 6.11 3.84 7.73
N GLN A 66 5.62 4.11 8.93
CA GLN A 66 6.48 4.50 10.04
C GLN A 66 7.45 3.38 10.39
N GLU A 67 6.97 2.14 10.47
CA GLU A 67 7.81 0.99 10.82
C GLU A 67 8.84 0.69 9.75
N GLU A 68 8.46 0.77 8.49
CA GLU A 68 9.33 0.40 7.38
C GLU A 68 10.32 1.48 6.99
N LEU A 69 9.91 2.75 7.06
CA LEU A 69 10.69 3.85 6.49
C LEU A 69 10.96 5.01 7.43
N GLY A 70 10.38 5.02 8.63
CA GLY A 70 10.56 6.11 9.57
C GLY A 70 9.87 7.40 9.18
N LEU A 71 8.92 7.33 8.23
CA LEU A 71 8.16 8.50 7.79
C LEU A 71 6.80 8.54 8.48
N THR A 72 6.36 9.74 8.87
CA THR A 72 5.01 9.96 9.39
C THR A 72 4.13 10.47 8.26
N VAL A 73 3.25 9.61 7.77
CA VAL A 73 2.30 9.94 6.72
C VAL A 73 1.11 10.68 7.34
N ARG A 74 0.65 11.71 6.65
CA ARG A 74 -0.53 12.49 7.02
C ARG A 74 -1.52 12.51 5.87
N ASN A 75 -2.80 12.60 6.22
CA ASN A 75 -3.89 12.78 5.26
C ASN A 75 -3.85 11.77 4.11
N PRO A 76 -3.71 10.47 4.40
CA PRO A 76 -3.74 9.48 3.34
C PRO A 76 -5.11 9.44 2.69
N ARG A 77 -5.14 9.44 1.37
CA ARG A 77 -6.37 9.40 0.58
C ARG A 77 -6.51 8.03 -0.05
N HIS A 78 -7.67 7.42 0.11
CA HIS A 78 -7.93 6.11 -0.46
C HIS A 78 -7.98 6.19 -1.98
N VAL A 79 -7.28 5.29 -2.66
CA VAL A 79 -7.21 5.21 -4.12
C VAL A 79 -8.07 4.05 -4.61
N MET A 80 -7.83 2.86 -4.10
CA MET A 80 -8.55 1.65 -4.48
C MET A 80 -8.31 0.56 -3.44
N THR A 81 -9.10 -0.51 -3.51
CA THR A 81 -8.85 -1.72 -2.74
C THR A 81 -8.75 -2.89 -3.70
N GLN A 82 -7.64 -3.61 -3.63
CA GLN A 82 -7.34 -4.74 -4.51
C GLN A 82 -7.56 -6.05 -3.78
N SER A 83 -8.22 -6.99 -4.46
CA SER A 83 -8.30 -8.37 -3.98
C SER A 83 -7.15 -9.15 -4.60
N LEU A 84 -6.22 -9.59 -3.76
CA LEU A 84 -4.99 -10.23 -4.18
C LEU A 84 -4.93 -11.64 -3.61
N GLY A 85 -3.95 -12.42 -4.09
CA GLY A 85 -3.82 -13.79 -3.67
C GLY A 85 -4.74 -14.70 -4.47
N ARG A 86 -4.53 -16.00 -4.33
CA ARG A 86 -5.21 -17.01 -5.13
C ARG A 86 -6.72 -16.98 -4.95
N ASP A 87 -7.16 -16.75 -3.72
CA ASP A 87 -8.58 -16.80 -3.35
C ASP A 87 -9.14 -15.42 -2.96
N GLY A 88 -8.38 -14.34 -3.19
CA GLY A 88 -8.81 -12.99 -2.86
C GLY A 88 -8.88 -12.70 -1.36
N THR A 89 -8.21 -13.49 -0.54
CA THR A 89 -8.23 -13.28 0.91
C THR A 89 -7.32 -12.14 1.35
N TYR A 90 -6.39 -11.71 0.50
CA TYR A 90 -5.54 -10.57 0.78
C TYR A 90 -6.15 -9.34 0.11
N ARG A 91 -6.76 -8.49 0.92
CA ARG A 91 -7.49 -7.31 0.43
C ARG A 91 -6.72 -6.05 0.83
N LEU A 92 -6.07 -5.46 -0.15
CA LEU A 92 -5.12 -4.38 0.05
C LEU A 92 -5.77 -3.03 -0.28
N ALA A 93 -5.91 -2.18 0.73
CA ALA A 93 -6.32 -0.80 0.51
C ALA A 93 -5.10 0.03 0.13
N VAL A 94 -5.14 0.67 -1.02
CA VAL A 94 -4.06 1.54 -1.50
C VAL A 94 -4.42 2.97 -1.18
N PHE A 95 -3.51 3.67 -0.50
CA PHE A 95 -3.62 5.09 -0.19
C PHE A 95 -2.53 5.87 -0.90
N THR A 96 -2.73 7.17 -1.02
CA THR A 96 -1.71 8.08 -1.55
C THR A 96 -1.73 9.39 -0.78
N THR A 97 -0.58 10.04 -0.71
CA THR A 97 -0.46 11.35 -0.06
C THR A 97 0.78 12.07 -0.57
N THR A 98 0.74 13.40 -0.50
CA THR A 98 1.93 14.25 -0.65
C THR A 98 2.39 14.78 0.71
N ASP A 99 1.68 14.45 1.79
CA ASP A 99 1.89 15.02 3.12
C ASP A 99 2.56 13.99 4.03
N TYR A 100 3.82 14.21 4.32
CA TYR A 100 4.58 13.37 5.24
C TYR A 100 5.70 14.18 5.89
N VAL A 101 6.17 13.70 7.02
CA VAL A 101 7.34 14.29 7.69
C VAL A 101 8.37 13.22 8.00
N GLY A 102 9.61 13.63 8.06
CA GLY A 102 10.72 12.75 8.37
C GLY A 102 11.64 12.52 7.18
N THR A 103 12.67 11.76 7.43
CA THR A 103 13.67 11.35 6.43
C THR A 103 13.62 9.83 6.31
N VAL A 104 13.76 9.31 5.10
CA VAL A 104 13.70 7.86 4.87
C VAL A 104 14.78 7.16 5.67
N LYS A 105 14.37 6.24 6.55
CA LYS A 105 15.23 5.38 7.35
C LYS A 105 14.72 3.94 7.19
N PRO A 106 15.24 3.20 6.20
CA PRO A 106 14.71 1.88 5.90
C PRO A 106 14.96 0.89 7.04
N SER A 107 13.96 0.07 7.34
CA SER A 107 14.11 -1.05 8.25
C SER A 107 14.83 -2.21 7.54
N ASN A 108 15.08 -3.30 8.28
CA ASN A 108 15.72 -4.49 7.68
C ASN A 108 14.79 -5.24 6.72
N GLU A 109 13.53 -4.85 6.62
CA GLU A 109 12.59 -5.42 5.64
C GLU A 109 12.75 -4.83 4.25
N ILE A 110 13.53 -3.75 4.13
CA ILE A 110 13.67 -2.96 2.90
C ILE A 110 15.11 -3.08 2.41
N LEU A 111 15.29 -3.63 1.20
CA LEU A 111 16.62 -3.73 0.59
C LEU A 111 17.08 -2.41 -0.01
N ASP A 112 16.16 -1.63 -0.55
CA ASP A 112 16.46 -0.38 -1.24
C ASP A 112 15.19 0.45 -1.33
N HIS A 113 15.34 1.75 -1.61
CA HIS A 113 14.21 2.63 -1.87
C HIS A 113 14.58 3.63 -2.97
N LYS A 114 13.57 4.09 -3.70
CA LYS A 114 13.76 5.06 -4.78
C LYS A 114 12.54 5.96 -4.89
N TRP A 115 12.81 7.22 -5.20
CA TRP A 115 11.78 8.14 -5.70
C TRP A 115 11.75 7.95 -7.21
N ALA A 116 10.72 7.27 -7.70
CA ALA A 116 10.68 6.81 -9.09
C ALA A 116 9.85 7.75 -9.97
N ASP A 117 10.34 7.96 -11.17
CA ASP A 117 9.59 8.57 -12.27
C ASP A 117 9.27 7.50 -13.32
N PRO A 118 8.47 7.82 -14.37
CA PRO A 118 8.10 6.81 -15.37
C PRO A 118 9.30 6.14 -16.05
N GLY A 119 10.36 6.91 -16.31
CA GLY A 119 11.55 6.36 -16.96
C GLY A 119 12.28 5.35 -16.08
N MET A 120 12.35 5.61 -14.78
CA MET A 120 12.97 4.69 -13.83
C MET A 120 12.15 3.42 -13.66
N LEU A 121 10.81 3.57 -13.67
CA LEU A 121 9.92 2.43 -13.43
C LEU A 121 10.12 1.32 -14.44
N ILE A 122 10.39 1.67 -15.71
CA ILE A 122 10.58 0.69 -16.79
C ILE A 122 11.69 -0.29 -16.46
N ALA A 123 12.74 0.16 -15.76
CA ALA A 123 13.90 -0.67 -15.43
C ALA A 123 13.73 -1.48 -14.16
N LEU A 124 12.63 -1.31 -13.43
CA LEU A 124 12.44 -1.98 -12.14
C LEU A 124 11.53 -3.20 -12.27
N ARG A 125 11.86 -4.26 -11.53
CA ARG A 125 10.98 -5.41 -11.41
C ARG A 125 9.99 -5.13 -10.30
N THR A 126 8.73 -4.90 -10.67
CA THR A 126 7.70 -4.48 -9.73
C THR A 126 6.70 -5.59 -9.46
N THR A 127 5.89 -5.40 -8.42
CA THR A 127 4.69 -6.22 -8.24
C THR A 127 3.76 -6.00 -9.42
N SER A 128 2.85 -6.97 -9.62
CA SER A 128 1.98 -6.99 -10.79
C SER A 128 1.13 -5.72 -10.88
N ARG A 129 1.15 -5.08 -12.05
CA ARG A 129 0.30 -3.93 -12.39
C ARG A 129 0.54 -2.70 -11.50
N LEU A 130 1.75 -2.59 -10.95
CA LEU A 130 2.08 -1.44 -10.10
C LEU A 130 1.99 -0.12 -10.88
N ASP A 131 2.36 -0.14 -12.16
CA ASP A 131 2.27 1.05 -13.03
C ASP A 131 0.84 1.60 -13.10
N ASP A 132 -0.15 0.72 -13.21
CA ASP A 132 -1.56 1.15 -13.22
C ASP A 132 -1.95 1.77 -11.89
N VAL A 133 -1.51 1.18 -10.79
CA VAL A 133 -1.82 1.69 -9.45
C VAL A 133 -1.17 3.05 -9.24
N ILE A 134 0.07 3.22 -9.70
CA ILE A 134 0.76 4.51 -9.61
C ILE A 134 -0.03 5.59 -10.35
N LYS A 135 -0.51 5.30 -11.55
CA LYS A 135 -1.31 6.25 -12.32
C LYS A 135 -2.55 6.68 -11.55
N GLU A 136 -3.21 5.74 -10.88
CA GLU A 136 -4.40 6.05 -10.08
C GLU A 136 -4.04 6.89 -8.85
N CYS A 137 -2.88 6.69 -8.26
CA CYS A 137 -2.41 7.53 -7.16
C CYS A 137 -2.25 8.98 -7.62
N PHE A 138 -1.57 9.21 -8.74
CA PHE A 138 -1.38 10.55 -9.26
C PHE A 138 -2.72 11.21 -9.62
N LYS A 139 -3.62 10.45 -10.23
CA LYS A 139 -4.95 10.93 -10.59
C LYS A 139 -5.72 11.35 -9.34
N THR A 140 -5.67 10.57 -8.27
CA THR A 140 -6.33 10.89 -7.01
C THR A 140 -5.81 12.20 -6.43
N LEU A 141 -4.53 12.51 -6.63
CA LEU A 141 -3.92 13.75 -6.18
C LEU A 141 -4.09 14.91 -7.16
N GLY A 142 -4.76 14.70 -8.29
CA GLY A 142 -4.92 15.73 -9.31
C GLY A 142 -3.65 16.00 -10.09
N GLN A 143 -2.75 15.03 -10.18
CA GLN A 143 -1.47 15.15 -10.87
C GLN A 143 -1.37 14.15 -12.01
N SER A 144 -0.38 14.34 -12.88
CA SER A 144 -0.07 13.42 -13.98
C SER A 144 1.22 12.67 -13.69
N TRP A 145 1.17 11.41 -14.03
CA TRP A 145 2.36 10.54 -13.92
C TRP A 145 3.14 10.53 -15.22
#